data_398e592aa3891940ba892b39162abacb
#
_entry.id   398e592aa3891940ba892b39162abacb
#
_cell.length_a   1.000
_cell.length_b   1.000
_cell.length_c   1.000
_cell.angle_alpha   90.00
_cell.angle_beta   90.00
_cell.angle_gamma   90.00
#
_symmetry.space_group_name_H-M   'P 1'
#
loop_
_entity.id
_entity.type
_entity.pdbx_description
1 polymer ?
#
loop_
_entity_poly.entity_id
_entity_poly.type
_entity_poly.pdbx_seq_one_letter_code
_entity_poly.pdbx_strand_id
1 'polypeptide(L)'
;MSRIGLAFEAGLAKPSEKTVVLHPDVNFDVTNLSNVLIVEPFFSSNVTWQNKGYSCEVSLPSKPFELAIVCCTRSRQQTADLIAQASAQADLVVVDGQKVDGIEAHYKSLRKLVKIEGNVTKAHGRLFWFSSTDLSNLRATPQSFNDFITIAGVFSANAVDQGSELLAAALPENLRGDVADFGAGWGFLSSRIAKHQSVTSLDLIEADAIALEYAKLNIKDPRANFHWDDATAWNGSYDSVIMNPPFHKGRLGNPDLGRAFITNAARCLRHKGDLWMVANRHLPYEHVLNQCFENVSEILGNSQFKLFHSSRPKRK
;
A
#
# COMPACT_ATOMS: atom_id res chain seq x y z
N MET A 1 -6.06 14.07 24.73
CA MET A 1 -7.33 13.39 24.38
C MET A 1 -7.41 13.29 22.86
N SER A 2 -7.66 12.11 22.32
CA SER A 2 -7.84 11.84 20.89
C SER A 2 -9.19 12.37 20.35
N ARG A 3 -9.37 12.42 19.01
CA ARG A 3 -10.67 12.80 18.44
C ARG A 3 -11.77 11.81 18.82
N ILE A 4 -11.46 10.50 18.87
CA ILE A 4 -12.44 9.49 19.29
C ILE A 4 -12.85 9.67 20.76
N GLY A 5 -11.91 9.99 21.64
CA GLY A 5 -12.22 10.31 23.03
C GLY A 5 -13.17 11.52 23.17
N LEU A 6 -12.91 12.60 22.42
CA LEU A 6 -13.80 13.77 22.36
C LEU A 6 -15.16 13.44 21.74
N ALA A 7 -15.24 12.52 20.78
CA ALA A 7 -16.51 12.10 20.18
C ALA A 7 -17.40 11.38 21.21
N PHE A 8 -16.84 10.56 22.07
CA PHE A 8 -17.59 9.94 23.17
C PHE A 8 -18.13 10.97 24.18
N GLU A 9 -17.36 12.01 24.47
CA GLU A 9 -17.85 13.13 25.32
C GLU A 9 -18.93 13.95 24.60
N ALA A 10 -18.89 14.02 23.27
CA ALA A 10 -19.85 14.74 22.45
C ALA A 10 -21.11 13.93 22.10
N GLY A 11 -21.26 12.71 22.65
CA GLY A 11 -22.48 11.90 22.52
C GLY A 11 -22.38 10.73 21.55
N LEU A 12 -21.19 10.41 20.99
CA LEU A 12 -20.98 9.14 20.30
C LEU A 12 -21.19 7.98 21.29
N ALA A 13 -22.06 7.02 20.94
CA ALA A 13 -22.28 5.85 21.76
C ALA A 13 -21.00 4.99 21.85
N LYS A 14 -20.65 4.57 23.07
CA LYS A 14 -19.52 3.65 23.27
C LYS A 14 -19.96 2.23 22.92
N PRO A 15 -19.19 1.51 22.09
CA PRO A 15 -19.49 0.11 21.82
C PRO A 15 -19.27 -0.73 23.06
N SER A 16 -20.14 -1.70 23.28
CA SER A 16 -20.03 -2.64 24.40
C SER A 16 -19.18 -3.87 24.03
N GLU A 17 -19.27 -4.36 22.78
CA GLU A 17 -18.70 -5.65 22.41
C GLU A 17 -17.81 -5.66 21.16
N LYS A 18 -18.23 -5.07 20.03
CA LYS A 18 -17.60 -5.33 18.73
C LYS A 18 -17.29 -4.05 17.98
N THR A 19 -16.02 -3.70 17.96
CA THR A 19 -15.52 -2.57 17.18
C THR A 19 -14.61 -3.04 16.04
N VAL A 20 -14.74 -2.45 14.86
CA VAL A 20 -13.76 -2.59 13.79
C VAL A 20 -13.15 -1.23 13.43
N VAL A 21 -11.85 -1.20 13.22
CA VAL A 21 -11.12 0.01 12.78
C VAL A 21 -10.42 -0.30 11.46
N LEU A 22 -10.77 0.43 10.42
CA LEU A 22 -10.30 0.23 9.05
C LEU A 22 -9.20 1.24 8.73
N HIS A 23 -8.05 0.74 8.28
CA HIS A 23 -6.87 1.48 7.87
C HIS A 23 -6.34 2.49 8.90
N PRO A 24 -6.25 2.14 10.20
CA PRO A 24 -5.71 3.06 11.19
C PRO A 24 -4.21 3.28 11.00
N ASP A 25 -3.76 4.53 11.19
CA ASP A 25 -2.34 4.77 11.46
C ASP A 25 -1.91 3.97 12.70
N VAL A 26 -0.67 3.49 12.71
CA VAL A 26 -0.14 2.67 13.83
C VAL A 26 -0.18 3.37 15.19
N ASN A 27 -0.33 4.70 15.22
CA ASN A 27 -0.50 5.51 16.43
C ASN A 27 -1.97 5.90 16.69
N PHE A 28 -2.93 5.35 15.96
CA PHE A 28 -4.34 5.63 16.21
C PHE A 28 -4.72 5.15 17.62
N ASP A 29 -5.45 6.00 18.36
CA ASP A 29 -5.82 5.72 19.76
C ASP A 29 -7.06 4.82 19.82
N VAL A 30 -6.86 3.58 20.18
CA VAL A 30 -7.91 2.56 20.37
C VAL A 30 -8.16 2.20 21.84
N THR A 31 -7.53 2.91 22.79
CA THR A 31 -7.53 2.55 24.23
C THR A 31 -8.92 2.60 24.88
N ASN A 32 -9.83 3.39 24.33
CA ASN A 32 -11.21 3.52 24.83
C ASN A 32 -12.22 2.66 24.06
N LEU A 33 -11.75 1.71 23.25
CA LEU A 33 -12.57 0.83 22.43
C LEU A 33 -12.50 -0.61 23.01
N SER A 34 -13.61 -1.34 22.93
CA SER A 34 -13.69 -2.73 23.37
C SER A 34 -13.65 -3.69 22.18
N ASN A 35 -13.03 -4.88 22.35
CA ASN A 35 -12.99 -5.94 21.34
C ASN A 35 -12.68 -5.44 19.92
N VAL A 36 -11.52 -4.79 19.77
CA VAL A 36 -11.12 -4.12 18.53
C VAL A 36 -10.57 -5.14 17.55
N LEU A 37 -11.15 -5.18 16.35
CA LEU A 37 -10.56 -5.77 15.16
C LEU A 37 -9.94 -4.65 14.32
N ILE A 38 -8.69 -4.81 13.94
CA ILE A 38 -8.00 -3.91 13.00
C ILE A 38 -8.11 -4.51 11.59
N VAL A 39 -8.50 -3.70 10.62
CA VAL A 39 -8.43 -4.06 9.20
C VAL A 39 -7.34 -3.22 8.56
N GLU A 40 -6.21 -3.85 8.27
CA GLU A 40 -5.02 -3.18 7.75
C GLU A 40 -4.34 -4.07 6.69
N PRO A 41 -4.44 -3.73 5.40
CA PRO A 41 -3.86 -4.54 4.33
C PRO A 41 -2.35 -4.34 4.16
N PHE A 42 -1.76 -3.29 4.75
CA PHE A 42 -0.34 -3.02 4.60
C PHE A 42 0.49 -3.80 5.61
N PHE A 43 1.37 -4.69 5.15
CA PHE A 43 2.07 -5.71 5.93
C PHE A 43 2.74 -5.15 7.20
N SER A 44 3.60 -4.14 7.09
CA SER A 44 4.34 -3.61 8.24
C SER A 44 3.43 -2.96 9.29
N SER A 45 2.34 -2.32 8.87
CA SER A 45 1.33 -1.76 9.77
C SER A 45 0.52 -2.85 10.44
N ASN A 46 0.12 -3.89 9.70
CA ASN A 46 -0.61 -5.05 10.22
C ASN A 46 0.21 -5.77 11.30
N VAL A 47 1.47 -6.10 11.02
CA VAL A 47 2.40 -6.71 11.99
C VAL A 47 2.59 -5.81 13.22
N THR A 48 2.66 -4.49 13.03
CA THR A 48 2.77 -3.54 14.15
C THR A 48 1.54 -3.61 15.06
N TRP A 49 0.34 -3.69 14.51
CA TRP A 49 -0.89 -3.84 15.28
C TRP A 49 -0.98 -5.20 15.99
N GLN A 50 -0.59 -6.29 15.31
CA GLN A 50 -0.50 -7.62 15.93
C GLN A 50 0.46 -7.63 17.13
N ASN A 51 1.64 -7.00 16.98
CA ASN A 51 2.62 -6.86 18.06
C ASN A 51 2.11 -6.03 19.25
N LYS A 52 1.12 -5.16 19.03
CA LYS A 52 0.39 -4.45 20.10
C LYS A 52 -0.70 -5.29 20.75
N GLY A 53 -0.93 -6.53 20.29
CA GLY A 53 -1.90 -7.47 20.85
C GLY A 53 -3.31 -7.37 20.24
N TYR A 54 -3.49 -6.69 19.10
CA TYR A 54 -4.78 -6.61 18.43
C TYR A 54 -4.93 -7.71 17.38
N SER A 55 -6.17 -8.20 17.22
CA SER A 55 -6.53 -9.03 16.08
C SER A 55 -6.51 -8.19 14.80
N CYS A 56 -5.89 -8.72 13.74
CA CYS A 56 -5.74 -8.01 12.47
C CYS A 56 -6.21 -8.88 11.31
N GLU A 57 -6.91 -8.25 10.37
CA GLU A 57 -7.33 -8.83 9.09
C GLU A 57 -6.87 -7.91 7.96
N VAL A 58 -6.73 -8.45 6.75
CA VAL A 58 -6.36 -7.66 5.56
C VAL A 58 -7.58 -7.02 4.88
N SER A 59 -8.77 -7.53 5.14
CA SER A 59 -10.05 -7.06 4.60
C SER A 59 -11.14 -7.14 5.65
N LEU A 60 -12.19 -6.34 5.50
CA LEU A 60 -13.33 -6.36 6.41
C LEU A 60 -14.08 -7.70 6.30
N PRO A 61 -14.12 -8.51 7.36
CA PRO A 61 -14.83 -9.79 7.34
C PRO A 61 -16.34 -9.59 7.33
N SER A 62 -17.06 -10.51 6.70
CA SER A 62 -18.52 -10.48 6.61
C SER A 62 -19.16 -10.90 7.95
N LYS A 63 -19.15 -10.00 8.93
CA LYS A 63 -19.77 -10.17 10.25
C LYS A 63 -20.24 -8.82 10.81
N PRO A 64 -21.29 -8.80 11.67
CA PRO A 64 -21.80 -7.55 12.23
C PRO A 64 -20.86 -6.94 13.28
N PHE A 65 -20.84 -5.61 13.32
CA PHE A 65 -20.17 -4.79 14.33
C PHE A 65 -21.14 -3.76 14.93
N GLU A 66 -20.90 -3.34 16.15
CA GLU A 66 -21.64 -2.21 16.76
C GLU A 66 -21.09 -0.89 16.25
N LEU A 67 -19.76 -0.81 16.11
CA LEU A 67 -19.05 0.39 15.68
C LEU A 67 -18.00 0.05 14.63
N ALA A 68 -18.04 0.77 13.51
CA ALA A 68 -16.96 0.79 12.54
C ALA A 68 -16.32 2.18 12.48
N ILE A 69 -15.00 2.24 12.61
CA ILE A 69 -14.21 3.46 12.47
C ILE A 69 -13.42 3.38 11.18
N VAL A 70 -13.70 4.25 10.25
CA VAL A 70 -12.98 4.36 8.97
C VAL A 70 -11.98 5.50 9.07
N CYS A 71 -10.70 5.17 9.02
CA CYS A 71 -9.63 6.16 8.89
C CYS A 71 -9.44 6.51 7.41
N CYS A 72 -9.44 7.81 7.10
CA CYS A 72 -9.30 8.27 5.72
C CYS A 72 -7.96 7.84 5.12
N THR A 73 -8.02 7.24 3.93
CA THR A 73 -6.84 6.95 3.12
C THR A 73 -6.53 8.12 2.18
N ARG A 74 -5.44 8.03 1.44
CA ARG A 74 -5.08 9.02 0.41
C ARG A 74 -6.02 8.99 -0.79
N SER A 75 -6.57 7.83 -1.09
CA SER A 75 -7.52 7.66 -2.17
C SER A 75 -8.92 8.01 -1.69
N ARG A 76 -9.47 9.08 -2.25
CA ARG A 76 -10.84 9.48 -1.93
C ARG A 76 -11.85 8.38 -2.27
N GLN A 77 -11.65 7.68 -3.38
CA GLN A 77 -12.54 6.60 -3.80
C GLN A 77 -12.42 5.39 -2.89
N GLN A 78 -11.20 5.02 -2.46
CA GLN A 78 -10.98 3.96 -1.48
C GLN A 78 -11.64 4.29 -0.14
N THR A 79 -11.46 5.52 0.36
CA THR A 79 -12.13 5.95 1.61
C THR A 79 -13.65 5.85 1.48
N ALA A 80 -14.23 6.26 0.35
CA ALA A 80 -15.68 6.16 0.11
C ALA A 80 -16.15 4.69 0.09
N ASP A 81 -15.38 3.80 -0.52
CA ASP A 81 -15.65 2.36 -0.52
C ASP A 81 -15.57 1.75 0.88
N LEU A 82 -14.56 2.10 1.66
CA LEU A 82 -14.44 1.65 3.07
C LEU A 82 -15.64 2.12 3.93
N ILE A 83 -16.11 3.35 3.71
CA ILE A 83 -17.29 3.87 4.40
C ILE A 83 -18.54 3.07 4.01
N ALA A 84 -18.70 2.73 2.73
CA ALA A 84 -19.81 1.90 2.27
C ALA A 84 -19.73 0.47 2.83
N GLN A 85 -18.55 -0.13 2.86
CA GLN A 85 -18.33 -1.44 3.49
C GLN A 85 -18.68 -1.42 4.98
N ALA A 86 -18.19 -0.41 5.70
CA ALA A 86 -18.46 -0.21 7.12
C ALA A 86 -19.96 -0.06 7.38
N SER A 87 -20.65 0.78 6.58
CA SER A 87 -22.09 1.01 6.72
C SER A 87 -22.95 -0.23 6.43
N ALA A 88 -22.45 -1.17 5.64
CA ALA A 88 -23.15 -2.43 5.37
C ALA A 88 -23.01 -3.44 6.50
N GLN A 89 -22.10 -3.25 7.47
CA GLN A 89 -21.77 -4.26 8.48
C GLN A 89 -21.73 -3.74 9.92
N ALA A 90 -21.93 -2.44 10.14
CA ALA A 90 -21.92 -1.86 11.47
C ALA A 90 -23.17 -1.02 11.71
N ASP A 91 -23.64 -0.96 12.96
CA ASP A 91 -24.79 -0.12 13.33
C ASP A 91 -24.44 1.37 13.29
N LEU A 92 -23.23 1.70 13.69
CA LEU A 92 -22.72 3.06 13.80
C LEU A 92 -21.39 3.19 13.05
N VAL A 93 -21.29 4.20 12.20
CA VAL A 93 -20.08 4.46 11.39
C VAL A 93 -19.44 5.77 11.83
N VAL A 94 -18.17 5.71 12.14
CA VAL A 94 -17.31 6.87 12.42
C VAL A 94 -16.33 7.02 11.27
N VAL A 95 -16.14 8.25 10.80
CA VAL A 95 -15.12 8.58 9.80
C VAL A 95 -14.15 9.57 10.42
N ASP A 96 -12.88 9.21 10.47
CA ASP A 96 -11.79 10.02 11.02
C ASP A 96 -10.71 10.31 9.97
N GLY A 97 -10.21 11.53 9.93
CA GLY A 97 -9.13 11.88 9.02
C GLY A 97 -8.57 13.28 9.24
N GLN A 98 -7.41 13.52 8.65
CA GLN A 98 -6.82 14.85 8.60
C GLN A 98 -7.40 15.65 7.41
N LYS A 99 -7.33 16.98 7.46
CA LYS A 99 -7.72 17.84 6.32
C LYS A 99 -6.94 17.47 5.06
N VAL A 100 -5.68 17.12 5.23
CA VAL A 100 -4.80 16.69 4.14
C VAL A 100 -5.22 15.36 3.51
N ASP A 101 -5.98 14.52 4.21
CA ASP A 101 -6.50 13.24 3.70
C ASP A 101 -7.89 13.39 3.07
N GLY A 102 -8.37 14.63 2.97
CA GLY A 102 -9.63 14.96 2.30
C GLY A 102 -10.87 14.76 3.15
N ILE A 103 -10.76 14.65 4.48
CA ILE A 103 -11.90 14.45 5.40
C ILE A 103 -13.03 15.47 5.21
N GLU A 104 -12.70 16.73 4.91
CA GLU A 104 -13.70 17.78 4.70
C GLU A 104 -14.55 17.51 3.44
N ALA A 105 -13.95 16.93 2.40
CA ALA A 105 -14.67 16.55 1.19
C ALA A 105 -15.61 15.37 1.45
N HIS A 106 -15.18 14.39 2.25
CA HIS A 106 -16.02 13.27 2.69
C HIS A 106 -17.19 13.77 3.55
N TYR A 107 -16.92 14.60 4.54
CA TYR A 107 -17.95 15.21 5.36
C TYR A 107 -18.99 15.96 4.52
N LYS A 108 -18.53 16.82 3.59
CA LYS A 108 -19.41 17.60 2.70
C LYS A 108 -20.24 16.71 1.75
N SER A 109 -19.70 15.60 1.31
CA SER A 109 -20.42 14.67 0.43
C SER A 109 -21.42 13.83 1.21
N LEU A 110 -21.00 13.24 2.35
CA LEU A 110 -21.83 12.33 3.13
C LEU A 110 -23.02 13.03 3.80
N ARG A 111 -22.88 14.27 4.29
CA ARG A 111 -24.02 15.01 4.86
C ARG A 111 -25.17 15.25 3.89
N LYS A 112 -24.99 14.96 2.59
CA LYS A 112 -26.06 15.01 1.58
C LYS A 112 -26.77 13.65 1.43
N LEU A 113 -26.15 12.59 1.91
CA LEU A 113 -26.64 11.22 1.78
C LEU A 113 -27.15 10.67 3.12
N VAL A 114 -26.56 11.10 4.23
CA VAL A 114 -26.88 10.62 5.57
C VAL A 114 -27.08 11.76 6.55
N LYS A 115 -27.83 11.51 7.61
CA LYS A 115 -27.92 12.43 8.75
C LYS A 115 -26.67 12.28 9.60
N ILE A 116 -25.81 13.31 9.62
CA ILE A 116 -24.67 13.36 10.55
C ILE A 116 -25.21 13.60 11.96
N GLU A 117 -24.90 12.71 12.90
CA GLU A 117 -25.35 12.76 14.28
C GLU A 117 -24.43 13.60 15.16
N GLY A 118 -23.15 13.69 14.78
CA GLY A 118 -22.22 14.56 15.44
C GLY A 118 -20.88 14.64 14.74
N ASN A 119 -20.06 15.58 15.15
CA ASN A 119 -18.70 15.72 14.66
C ASN A 119 -17.80 16.44 15.65
N VAL A 120 -16.50 16.17 15.56
CA VAL A 120 -15.45 16.79 16.38
C VAL A 120 -14.31 17.22 15.46
N THR A 121 -13.76 18.41 15.71
CA THR A 121 -12.57 18.90 15.00
C THR A 121 -11.43 19.14 15.99
N LYS A 122 -10.27 18.57 15.71
CA LYS A 122 -9.04 18.74 16.51
C LYS A 122 -7.81 18.42 15.70
N ALA A 123 -6.68 19.10 15.98
CA ALA A 123 -5.37 18.82 15.40
C ALA A 123 -5.42 18.73 13.86
N HIS A 124 -6.00 19.74 13.21
CA HIS A 124 -6.16 19.83 11.75
C HIS A 124 -6.91 18.66 11.10
N GLY A 125 -7.70 17.90 11.88
CA GLY A 125 -8.54 16.80 11.43
C GLY A 125 -9.99 16.98 11.85
N ARG A 126 -10.82 16.07 11.35
CA ARG A 126 -12.24 15.95 11.71
C ARG A 126 -12.55 14.47 11.94
N LEU A 127 -13.44 14.24 12.89
CA LEU A 127 -14.15 12.99 13.08
C LEU A 127 -15.64 13.29 13.06
N PHE A 128 -16.44 12.47 12.38
CA PHE A 128 -17.89 12.57 12.40
C PHE A 128 -18.50 11.19 12.37
N TRP A 129 -19.77 11.07 12.78
CA TRP A 129 -20.46 9.79 12.84
C TRP A 129 -21.92 9.89 12.41
N PHE A 130 -22.46 8.72 12.02
CA PHE A 130 -23.83 8.55 11.56
C PHE A 130 -24.25 7.08 11.75
N SER A 131 -25.57 6.84 11.96
CA SER A 131 -26.14 5.50 11.94
C SER A 131 -26.06 4.89 10.54
N SER A 132 -25.85 3.57 10.46
CA SER A 132 -25.71 2.87 9.19
C SER A 132 -26.90 3.09 8.25
N THR A 133 -26.60 3.09 6.97
CA THR A 133 -27.60 3.19 5.88
C THR A 133 -27.01 2.59 4.62
N ASP A 134 -27.85 2.37 3.61
CA ASP A 134 -27.36 1.89 2.31
C ASP A 134 -26.52 2.95 1.61
N LEU A 135 -25.23 2.67 1.49
CA LEU A 135 -24.23 3.44 0.75
C LEU A 135 -23.57 2.62 -0.36
N SER A 136 -24.25 1.59 -0.85
CA SER A 136 -23.74 0.68 -1.89
C SER A 136 -23.28 1.42 -3.16
N ASN A 137 -23.87 2.56 -3.45
CA ASN A 137 -23.47 3.46 -4.55
C ASN A 137 -22.07 4.08 -4.39
N LEU A 138 -21.47 4.01 -3.20
CA LEU A 138 -20.09 4.47 -2.94
C LEU A 138 -19.05 3.36 -3.08
N ARG A 139 -19.49 2.10 -3.30
CA ARG A 139 -18.58 0.97 -3.49
C ARG A 139 -17.69 1.16 -4.71
N ALA A 140 -16.39 0.94 -4.50
CA ALA A 140 -15.46 0.91 -5.61
C ALA A 140 -15.64 -0.38 -6.42
N THR A 141 -15.59 -0.25 -7.74
CA THR A 141 -15.56 -1.38 -8.67
C THR A 141 -14.16 -1.52 -9.26
N PRO A 142 -13.72 -2.76 -9.51
CA PRO A 142 -12.49 -2.97 -10.26
C PRO A 142 -12.53 -2.23 -11.60
N GLN A 143 -11.40 -1.67 -11.99
CA GLN A 143 -11.22 -0.96 -13.27
C GLN A 143 -10.28 -1.78 -14.16
N SER A 144 -10.55 -1.77 -15.45
CA SER A 144 -9.68 -2.43 -16.43
C SER A 144 -9.06 -1.41 -17.38
N PHE A 145 -7.77 -1.50 -17.62
CA PHE A 145 -7.05 -0.77 -18.66
C PHE A 145 -5.84 -1.57 -19.16
N ASN A 146 -5.58 -1.52 -20.47
CA ASN A 146 -4.42 -2.22 -21.08
C ASN A 146 -4.26 -3.68 -20.62
N ASP A 147 -5.33 -4.46 -20.55
CA ASP A 147 -5.40 -5.85 -20.10
C ASP A 147 -5.10 -6.07 -18.60
N PHE A 148 -5.00 -5.02 -17.80
CA PHE A 148 -4.86 -5.09 -16.36
C PHE A 148 -6.13 -4.73 -15.63
N ILE A 149 -6.33 -5.36 -14.49
CA ILE A 149 -7.40 -5.08 -13.53
C ILE A 149 -6.80 -4.45 -12.29
N THR A 150 -7.40 -3.35 -11.82
CA THR A 150 -6.98 -2.65 -10.61
C THR A 150 -8.18 -2.18 -9.80
N ILE A 151 -7.93 -1.61 -8.63
CA ILE A 151 -8.97 -1.00 -7.80
C ILE A 151 -8.48 0.31 -7.19
N ALA A 152 -9.41 1.17 -6.83
CA ALA A 152 -9.10 2.41 -6.14
C ALA A 152 -8.33 2.16 -4.83
N GLY A 153 -7.23 2.88 -4.64
CA GLY A 153 -6.37 2.80 -3.46
C GLY A 153 -5.01 2.17 -3.71
N VAL A 154 -4.89 1.23 -4.67
CA VAL A 154 -3.59 0.70 -5.04
C VAL A 154 -2.76 1.73 -5.80
N PHE A 155 -1.44 1.57 -5.76
CA PHE A 155 -0.54 2.47 -6.50
C PHE A 155 -0.87 2.49 -7.98
N SER A 156 -0.96 3.69 -8.54
CA SER A 156 -1.21 3.92 -9.98
C SER A 156 -2.45 3.18 -10.53
N ALA A 157 -3.55 3.21 -9.76
CA ALA A 157 -4.77 2.44 -10.05
C ALA A 157 -5.44 2.76 -11.40
N ASN A 158 -5.22 3.94 -11.98
CA ASN A 158 -5.95 4.41 -13.16
C ASN A 158 -5.12 4.36 -14.46
N ALA A 159 -3.81 4.15 -14.34
CA ALA A 159 -2.90 4.11 -15.49
C ALA A 159 -1.59 3.43 -15.08
N VAL A 160 -0.81 2.96 -16.02
CA VAL A 160 0.55 2.50 -15.76
C VAL A 160 1.42 3.68 -15.31
N ASP A 161 2.24 3.47 -14.30
CA ASP A 161 3.22 4.46 -13.85
C ASP A 161 4.32 4.67 -14.90
N GLN A 162 4.61 5.92 -15.22
CA GLN A 162 5.59 6.28 -16.25
C GLN A 162 7.01 5.77 -15.93
N GLY A 163 7.39 5.78 -14.63
CA GLY A 163 8.68 5.22 -14.22
C GLY A 163 8.75 3.71 -14.44
N SER A 164 7.67 3.01 -14.12
CA SER A 164 7.56 1.57 -14.38
C SER A 164 7.57 1.24 -15.87
N GLU A 165 6.90 2.04 -16.72
CA GLU A 165 6.95 1.87 -18.17
C GLU A 165 8.38 2.03 -18.70
N LEU A 166 9.07 3.08 -18.23
CA LEU A 166 10.44 3.37 -18.62
C LEU A 166 11.39 2.23 -18.20
N LEU A 167 11.24 1.72 -16.98
CA LEU A 167 12.02 0.58 -16.49
C LEU A 167 11.74 -0.69 -17.30
N ALA A 168 10.48 -0.99 -17.58
CA ALA A 168 10.07 -2.15 -18.35
C ALA A 168 10.68 -2.15 -19.78
N ALA A 169 10.75 -0.97 -20.41
CA ALA A 169 11.35 -0.82 -21.72
C ALA A 169 12.89 -0.96 -21.73
N ALA A 170 13.53 -0.77 -20.58
CA ALA A 170 14.98 -0.85 -20.40
C ALA A 170 15.46 -2.23 -19.90
N LEU A 171 14.55 -3.14 -19.58
CA LEU A 171 14.94 -4.49 -19.14
C LEU A 171 15.71 -5.20 -20.26
N PRO A 172 16.78 -5.97 -19.92
CA PRO A 172 17.62 -6.63 -20.91
C PRO A 172 16.86 -7.81 -21.56
N GLU A 173 17.02 -7.99 -22.85
CA GLU A 173 16.40 -9.12 -23.58
C GLU A 173 16.78 -10.51 -23.02
N ASN A 174 17.98 -10.62 -22.45
CA ASN A 174 18.51 -11.85 -21.87
C ASN A 174 18.25 -12.01 -20.37
N LEU A 175 17.23 -11.33 -19.82
CA LEU A 175 16.79 -11.51 -18.43
C LEU A 175 16.47 -13.00 -18.17
N ARG A 176 17.03 -13.56 -17.09
CA ARG A 176 17.01 -15.01 -16.85
C ARG A 176 17.16 -15.37 -15.38
N GLY A 177 16.92 -16.65 -15.08
CA GLY A 177 17.11 -17.24 -13.75
C GLY A 177 16.01 -16.83 -12.79
N ASP A 178 16.33 -16.75 -11.52
CA ASP A 178 15.38 -16.40 -10.47
C ASP A 178 15.33 -14.88 -10.30
N VAL A 179 14.14 -14.31 -10.47
CA VAL A 179 13.92 -12.85 -10.49
C VAL A 179 12.94 -12.47 -9.41
N ALA A 180 13.19 -11.34 -8.74
CA ALA A 180 12.24 -10.74 -7.81
C ALA A 180 11.79 -9.35 -8.28
N ASP A 181 10.49 -9.06 -8.12
CA ASP A 181 9.87 -7.75 -8.27
C ASP A 181 9.57 -7.20 -6.87
N PHE A 182 10.38 -6.25 -6.41
CA PHE A 182 10.27 -5.65 -5.08
C PHE A 182 9.34 -4.44 -5.10
N GLY A 183 8.21 -4.55 -4.39
CA GLY A 183 7.11 -3.60 -4.45
C GLY A 183 6.30 -3.79 -5.73
N ALA A 184 5.88 -5.02 -5.99
CA ALA A 184 5.30 -5.43 -7.26
C ALA A 184 3.97 -4.72 -7.60
N GLY A 185 3.29 -4.12 -6.60
CA GLY A 185 2.00 -3.50 -6.78
C GLY A 185 0.98 -4.50 -7.35
N TRP A 186 0.22 -4.08 -8.35
CA TRP A 186 -0.73 -4.92 -9.08
C TRP A 186 -0.08 -5.71 -10.25
N GLY A 187 1.27 -5.77 -10.31
CA GLY A 187 1.98 -6.70 -11.17
C GLY A 187 2.41 -6.17 -12.55
N PHE A 188 2.49 -4.87 -12.78
CA PHE A 188 2.88 -4.33 -14.10
C PHE A 188 4.28 -4.79 -14.53
N LEU A 189 5.31 -4.57 -13.68
CA LEU A 189 6.68 -4.98 -13.98
C LEU A 189 6.76 -6.50 -14.09
N SER A 190 6.15 -7.22 -13.19
CA SER A 190 6.05 -8.68 -13.22
C SER A 190 5.47 -9.21 -14.54
N SER A 191 4.47 -8.54 -15.12
CA SER A 191 3.91 -8.92 -16.43
C SER A 191 4.90 -8.78 -17.57
N ARG A 192 5.88 -7.88 -17.45
CA ARG A 192 6.96 -7.69 -18.43
C ARG A 192 8.07 -8.72 -18.22
N ILE A 193 8.43 -8.98 -16.96
CA ILE A 193 9.40 -10.01 -16.59
C ILE A 193 8.93 -11.39 -17.06
N ALA A 194 7.66 -11.72 -16.89
CA ALA A 194 7.06 -13.00 -17.30
C ALA A 194 7.18 -13.30 -18.81
N LYS A 195 7.38 -12.28 -19.65
CA LYS A 195 7.60 -12.49 -21.09
C LYS A 195 8.96 -13.12 -21.41
N HIS A 196 9.92 -13.05 -20.50
CA HIS A 196 11.25 -13.64 -20.69
C HIS A 196 11.23 -15.14 -20.38
N GLN A 197 11.38 -15.96 -21.42
CA GLN A 197 11.32 -17.43 -21.31
C GLN A 197 12.47 -18.02 -20.48
N SER A 198 13.58 -17.31 -20.36
CA SER A 198 14.74 -17.72 -19.57
C SER A 198 14.64 -17.41 -18.08
N VAL A 199 13.58 -16.71 -17.63
CA VAL A 199 13.24 -16.57 -16.21
C VAL A 199 12.69 -17.91 -15.72
N THR A 200 13.24 -18.43 -14.64
CA THR A 200 12.89 -19.73 -14.07
C THR A 200 11.92 -19.62 -12.90
N SER A 201 12.03 -18.55 -12.13
CA SER A 201 11.12 -18.18 -11.03
C SER A 201 10.93 -16.68 -10.98
N LEU A 202 9.74 -16.23 -10.62
CA LEU A 202 9.40 -14.83 -10.46
C LEU A 202 8.69 -14.63 -9.12
N ASP A 203 9.37 -14.01 -8.16
CA ASP A 203 8.80 -13.69 -6.86
C ASP A 203 8.30 -12.24 -6.86
N LEU A 204 7.02 -12.04 -6.57
CA LEU A 204 6.38 -10.75 -6.38
C LEU A 204 6.29 -10.48 -4.88
N ILE A 205 7.04 -9.51 -4.39
CA ILE A 205 7.01 -9.11 -2.97
C ILE A 205 6.28 -7.77 -2.87
N GLU A 206 5.11 -7.78 -2.23
CA GLU A 206 4.27 -6.59 -2.11
C GLU A 206 3.70 -6.46 -0.69
N ALA A 207 3.80 -5.26 -0.13
CA ALA A 207 3.35 -4.98 1.22
C ALA A 207 1.84 -4.69 1.31
N ASP A 208 1.21 -4.25 0.23
CA ASP A 208 -0.24 -4.04 0.14
C ASP A 208 -0.93 -5.33 -0.32
N ALA A 209 -1.62 -6.01 0.61
CA ALA A 209 -2.35 -7.25 0.32
C ALA A 209 -3.39 -7.06 -0.80
N ILE A 210 -4.02 -5.88 -0.89
CA ILE A 210 -5.02 -5.58 -1.92
C ILE A 210 -4.33 -5.49 -3.28
N ALA A 211 -3.21 -4.79 -3.38
CA ALA A 211 -2.44 -4.71 -4.62
C ALA A 211 -1.97 -6.10 -5.06
N LEU A 212 -1.50 -6.94 -4.12
CA LEU A 212 -1.06 -8.30 -4.40
C LEU A 212 -2.20 -9.21 -4.91
N GLU A 213 -3.43 -9.06 -4.41
CA GLU A 213 -4.59 -9.79 -4.96
C GLU A 213 -4.86 -9.39 -6.42
N TYR A 214 -4.71 -8.12 -6.77
CA TYR A 214 -4.80 -7.69 -8.16
C TYR A 214 -3.62 -8.16 -9.01
N ALA A 215 -2.42 -8.27 -8.44
CA ALA A 215 -1.29 -8.93 -9.11
C ALA A 215 -1.61 -10.39 -9.47
N LYS A 216 -2.24 -11.15 -8.56
CA LYS A 216 -2.69 -12.53 -8.82
C LYS A 216 -3.76 -12.61 -9.93
N LEU A 217 -4.60 -11.58 -10.09
CA LEU A 217 -5.55 -11.50 -11.19
C LEU A 217 -4.86 -11.21 -12.53
N ASN A 218 -3.84 -10.36 -12.51
CA ASN A 218 -3.14 -9.87 -13.69
C ASN A 218 -2.05 -10.82 -14.19
N ILE A 219 -1.43 -11.60 -13.30
CA ILE A 219 -0.31 -12.50 -13.63
C ILE A 219 -0.78 -13.95 -13.52
N LYS A 220 -0.83 -14.64 -14.65
CA LYS A 220 -1.23 -16.05 -14.73
C LYS A 220 -0.06 -16.98 -15.11
N ASP A 221 1.15 -16.49 -14.92
CA ASP A 221 2.36 -17.26 -15.19
C ASP A 221 2.62 -18.28 -14.07
N PRO A 222 2.80 -19.57 -14.36
CA PRO A 222 3.03 -20.60 -13.33
C PRO A 222 4.35 -20.44 -12.58
N ARG A 223 5.28 -19.62 -13.07
CA ARG A 223 6.56 -19.30 -12.42
C ARG A 223 6.41 -18.21 -11.35
N ALA A 224 5.26 -17.50 -11.31
CA ALA A 224 5.03 -16.40 -10.39
C ALA A 224 4.63 -16.90 -9.01
N ASN A 225 5.33 -16.42 -7.98
CA ASN A 225 5.03 -16.62 -6.57
C ASN A 225 4.70 -15.28 -5.94
N PHE A 226 3.65 -15.23 -5.12
CA PHE A 226 3.11 -14.00 -4.57
C PHE A 226 3.31 -13.96 -3.06
N HIS A 227 4.04 -12.95 -2.58
CA HIS A 227 4.42 -12.82 -1.18
C HIS A 227 3.89 -11.49 -0.62
N TRP A 228 2.96 -11.59 0.32
CA TRP A 228 2.55 -10.42 1.11
C TRP A 228 3.56 -10.22 2.23
N ASP A 229 4.53 -9.33 2.00
CA ASP A 229 5.65 -9.12 2.91
C ASP A 229 6.32 -7.75 2.66
N ASP A 230 7.25 -7.38 3.55
CA ASP A 230 8.06 -6.17 3.43
C ASP A 230 9.34 -6.44 2.63
N ALA A 231 9.40 -5.89 1.42
CA ALA A 231 10.58 -6.00 0.56
C ALA A 231 11.86 -5.43 1.19
N THR A 232 11.77 -4.58 2.22
CA THR A 232 12.96 -4.07 2.94
C THR A 232 13.58 -5.07 3.91
N ALA A 233 12.82 -6.10 4.29
CA ALA A 233 13.24 -7.16 5.22
C ALA A 233 13.17 -8.57 4.61
N TRP A 234 12.68 -8.69 3.39
CA TRP A 234 12.55 -9.95 2.66
C TRP A 234 13.85 -10.74 2.58
N ASN A 235 13.75 -12.06 2.65
CA ASN A 235 14.87 -12.98 2.49
C ASN A 235 14.70 -13.79 1.19
N GLY A 236 15.71 -13.73 0.32
CA GLY A 236 15.70 -14.45 -0.94
C GLY A 236 17.10 -14.54 -1.56
N SER A 237 17.21 -15.24 -2.69
CA SER A 237 18.47 -15.37 -3.45
C SER A 237 18.16 -15.35 -4.93
N TYR A 238 18.46 -14.23 -5.60
CA TYR A 238 18.02 -13.95 -6.96
C TYR A 238 19.18 -13.66 -7.91
N ASP A 239 18.97 -13.94 -9.19
CA ASP A 239 19.87 -13.52 -10.27
C ASP A 239 19.61 -12.06 -10.64
N SER A 240 18.33 -11.60 -10.52
CA SER A 240 17.98 -10.20 -10.73
C SER A 240 16.90 -9.75 -9.74
N VAL A 241 17.01 -8.49 -9.28
CA VAL A 241 15.95 -7.77 -8.59
C VAL A 241 15.53 -6.59 -9.46
N ILE A 242 14.23 -6.44 -9.67
CA ILE A 242 13.63 -5.35 -10.42
C ILE A 242 12.73 -4.59 -9.46
N MET A 243 12.79 -3.24 -9.47
CA MET A 243 11.98 -2.45 -8.56
C MET A 243 11.71 -1.02 -9.02
N ASN A 244 10.51 -0.55 -8.73
CA ASN A 244 10.14 0.85 -8.66
C ASN A 244 9.80 1.19 -7.20
N PRO A 245 10.80 1.43 -6.34
CA PRO A 245 10.58 1.51 -4.90
C PRO A 245 9.71 2.71 -4.55
N PRO A 246 8.83 2.59 -3.54
CA PRO A 246 8.04 3.71 -3.06
C PRO A 246 8.95 4.79 -2.47
N PHE A 247 8.70 6.05 -2.85
CA PHE A 247 9.48 7.20 -2.38
C PHE A 247 8.69 8.12 -1.43
N HIS A 248 7.48 7.69 -1.05
CA HIS A 248 6.63 8.38 -0.09
C HIS A 248 6.19 7.42 1.02
N LYS A 249 6.42 7.83 2.28
CA LYS A 249 5.69 7.31 3.42
C LYS A 249 4.73 8.43 3.87
N GLY A 250 3.45 8.24 3.64
CA GLY A 250 2.54 9.36 3.77
C GLY A 250 2.76 10.39 2.63
N ARG A 251 2.53 11.69 2.88
CA ARG A 251 2.72 12.77 1.87
C ARG A 251 4.14 13.30 1.80
N LEU A 252 4.99 12.96 2.73
CA LEU A 252 6.39 13.36 2.75
C LEU A 252 7.22 12.35 1.97
N GLY A 253 8.09 12.85 1.10
CA GLY A 253 9.11 12.02 0.48
C GLY A 253 9.94 11.36 1.58
N ASN A 254 10.09 10.04 1.52
CA ASN A 254 10.94 9.29 2.43
C ASN A 254 12.04 8.57 1.64
N PRO A 255 13.17 9.24 1.38
CA PRO A 255 14.30 8.62 0.68
C PRO A 255 14.86 7.40 1.43
N ASP A 256 14.67 7.32 2.75
CA ASP A 256 15.18 6.22 3.57
C ASP A 256 14.51 4.89 3.24
N LEU A 257 13.23 4.92 2.88
CA LEU A 257 12.52 3.72 2.42
C LEU A 257 13.17 3.16 1.15
N GLY A 258 13.43 4.00 0.14
CA GLY A 258 14.13 3.58 -1.08
C GLY A 258 15.56 3.09 -0.81
N ARG A 259 16.28 3.70 0.16
CA ARG A 259 17.60 3.22 0.60
C ARG A 259 17.50 1.82 1.23
N ALA A 260 16.46 1.56 2.03
CA ALA A 260 16.22 0.24 2.62
C ALA A 260 15.94 -0.81 1.54
N PHE A 261 15.12 -0.48 0.53
CA PHE A 261 14.89 -1.33 -0.64
C PHE A 261 16.20 -1.68 -1.36
N ILE A 262 17.05 -0.70 -1.66
CA ILE A 262 18.36 -0.89 -2.33
C ILE A 262 19.27 -1.81 -1.50
N THR A 263 19.37 -1.54 -0.20
CA THR A 263 20.21 -2.32 0.71
C THR A 263 19.75 -3.77 0.78
N ASN A 264 18.43 -4.00 0.87
CA ASN A 264 17.88 -5.35 0.91
C ASN A 264 17.97 -6.07 -0.43
N ALA A 265 17.76 -5.36 -1.56
CA ALA A 265 17.97 -5.93 -2.88
C ALA A 265 19.41 -6.44 -3.06
N ALA A 266 20.42 -5.65 -2.66
CA ALA A 266 21.82 -6.08 -2.68
C ALA A 266 22.08 -7.33 -1.83
N ARG A 267 21.42 -7.46 -0.68
CA ARG A 267 21.50 -8.62 0.21
C ARG A 267 20.90 -9.88 -0.43
N CYS A 268 19.77 -9.71 -1.13
CA CYS A 268 19.03 -10.80 -1.77
C CYS A 268 19.60 -11.22 -3.14
N LEU A 269 20.46 -10.42 -3.75
CA LEU A 269 21.09 -10.77 -5.02
C LEU A 269 22.22 -11.78 -4.84
N ARG A 270 22.40 -12.70 -5.80
CA ARG A 270 23.57 -13.56 -5.92
C ARG A 270 24.83 -12.73 -6.22
N HIS A 271 26.01 -13.31 -6.08
CA HIS A 271 27.29 -12.60 -6.27
C HIS A 271 27.44 -11.92 -7.64
N LYS A 272 26.86 -12.48 -8.69
CA LYS A 272 26.83 -11.89 -10.04
C LYS A 272 25.46 -11.33 -10.41
N GLY A 273 24.60 -11.11 -9.41
CA GLY A 273 23.23 -10.66 -9.62
C GLY A 273 23.16 -9.18 -9.95
N ASP A 274 22.05 -8.80 -10.57
CA ASP A 274 21.80 -7.47 -11.12
C ASP A 274 20.57 -6.83 -10.47
N LEU A 275 20.69 -5.54 -10.14
CA LEU A 275 19.58 -4.69 -9.76
C LEU A 275 19.19 -3.79 -10.93
N TRP A 276 17.91 -3.79 -11.29
CA TRP A 276 17.29 -2.86 -12.23
C TRP A 276 16.27 -2.00 -11.49
N MET A 277 16.46 -0.71 -11.49
CA MET A 277 15.68 0.19 -10.64
C MET A 277 15.35 1.49 -11.36
N VAL A 278 14.12 1.99 -11.19
CA VAL A 278 13.74 3.35 -11.53
C VAL A 278 13.57 4.19 -10.27
N ALA A 279 13.92 5.46 -10.35
CA ALA A 279 13.72 6.43 -9.29
C ALA A 279 13.42 7.82 -9.83
N ASN A 280 12.72 8.64 -9.06
CA ASN A 280 12.59 10.07 -9.38
C ASN A 280 13.97 10.73 -9.37
N ARG A 281 14.21 11.61 -10.37
CA ARG A 281 15.54 12.22 -10.61
C ARG A 281 16.11 12.98 -9.42
N HIS A 282 15.27 13.59 -8.58
CA HIS A 282 15.70 14.36 -7.41
C HIS A 282 16.10 13.48 -6.19
N LEU A 283 15.84 12.17 -6.23
CA LEU A 283 16.15 11.26 -5.10
C LEU A 283 17.63 10.85 -5.13
N PRO A 284 18.41 11.07 -4.06
CA PRO A 284 19.85 10.86 -4.04
C PRO A 284 20.20 9.39 -3.70
N TYR A 285 19.94 8.46 -4.61
CA TYR A 285 20.22 7.03 -4.39
C TYR A 285 21.60 6.57 -4.84
N GLU A 286 22.34 7.40 -5.58
CA GLU A 286 23.69 7.07 -6.08
C GLU A 286 24.64 6.66 -4.97
N HIS A 287 24.57 7.36 -3.83
CA HIS A 287 25.45 7.07 -2.69
C HIS A 287 25.22 5.65 -2.13
N VAL A 288 23.97 5.27 -1.84
CA VAL A 288 23.66 3.94 -1.30
C VAL A 288 23.91 2.85 -2.35
N LEU A 289 23.64 3.09 -3.62
CA LEU A 289 23.96 2.15 -4.69
C LEU A 289 25.46 1.88 -4.74
N ASN A 290 26.30 2.92 -4.73
CA ASN A 290 27.77 2.78 -4.71
C ASN A 290 28.31 2.12 -3.42
N GLN A 291 27.59 2.24 -2.31
CA GLN A 291 27.92 1.50 -1.08
C GLN A 291 27.62 0.00 -1.22
N CYS A 292 26.53 -0.36 -1.91
CA CYS A 292 26.03 -1.73 -1.99
C CYS A 292 26.56 -2.53 -3.19
N PHE A 293 26.98 -1.88 -4.28
CA PHE A 293 27.36 -2.54 -5.53
C PHE A 293 28.77 -2.12 -6.01
N GLU A 294 29.45 -3.03 -6.74
CA GLU A 294 30.74 -2.71 -7.36
C GLU A 294 30.55 -1.84 -8.60
N ASN A 295 29.53 -2.14 -9.42
CA ASN A 295 29.21 -1.41 -10.63
C ASN A 295 27.83 -0.74 -10.49
N VAL A 296 27.77 0.54 -10.75
CA VAL A 296 26.53 1.35 -10.73
C VAL A 296 26.54 2.24 -11.97
N SER A 297 25.50 2.14 -12.77
CA SER A 297 25.33 2.97 -13.98
C SER A 297 23.92 3.53 -14.05
N GLU A 298 23.80 4.82 -14.32
CA GLU A 298 22.55 5.39 -14.83
C GLU A 298 22.50 5.05 -16.32
N ILE A 299 21.59 4.17 -16.72
CA ILE A 299 21.51 3.61 -18.08
C ILE A 299 20.57 4.38 -18.99
N LEU A 300 19.54 4.99 -18.41
CA LEU A 300 18.51 5.77 -19.11
C LEU A 300 17.87 6.76 -18.13
N GLY A 301 17.24 7.79 -18.64
CA GLY A 301 16.47 8.71 -17.83
C GLY A 301 15.88 9.86 -18.66
N ASN A 302 15.06 10.65 -18.00
CA ASN A 302 14.47 11.88 -18.53
C ASN A 302 14.47 12.98 -17.45
N SER A 303 13.72 14.05 -17.63
CA SER A 303 13.64 15.14 -16.64
C SER A 303 12.99 14.73 -15.32
N GLN A 304 12.22 13.64 -15.28
CA GLN A 304 11.48 13.18 -14.10
C GLN A 304 12.10 11.94 -13.44
N PHE A 305 12.64 11.03 -14.25
CA PHE A 305 13.12 9.72 -13.80
C PHE A 305 14.58 9.48 -14.21
N LYS A 306 15.23 8.64 -13.44
CA LYS A 306 16.54 8.04 -13.74
C LYS A 306 16.46 6.54 -13.48
N LEU A 307 17.07 5.76 -14.38
CA LEU A 307 17.15 4.31 -14.31
C LEU A 307 18.56 3.89 -13.97
N PHE A 308 18.66 3.01 -13.00
CA PHE A 308 19.92 2.40 -12.60
C PHE A 308 19.98 0.93 -12.96
N HIS A 309 21.10 0.52 -13.51
CA HIS A 309 21.57 -0.85 -13.50
C HIS A 309 22.77 -0.92 -12.55
N SER A 310 22.70 -1.85 -11.58
CA SER A 310 23.78 -2.07 -10.63
C SER A 310 24.07 -3.55 -10.52
N SER A 311 25.34 -3.92 -10.48
CA SER A 311 25.76 -5.33 -10.49
C SER A 311 26.86 -5.61 -9.49
N ARG A 312 27.06 -6.92 -9.20
CA ARG A 312 28.03 -7.41 -8.22
C ARG A 312 27.82 -6.78 -6.83
N PRO A 313 26.80 -7.23 -6.11
CA PRO A 313 26.55 -6.76 -4.75
C PRO A 313 27.77 -7.04 -3.87
N LYS A 314 28.21 -6.02 -3.15
CA LYS A 314 29.31 -6.09 -2.20
C LYS A 314 28.89 -6.93 -1.00
N ARG A 315 29.67 -7.92 -0.62
CA ARG A 315 29.48 -8.71 0.60
C ARG A 315 30.21 -8.03 1.75
N LYS A 316 29.48 -7.81 2.84
CA LYS A 316 30.09 -7.36 4.11
C LYS A 316 30.59 -8.55 4.91
#